data_3279f47767f9bf4ef8123a8957d72ba6
#
_entry.id   3279f47767f9bf4ef8123a8957d72ba6
#
_cell.length_a   1.000
_cell.length_b   1.000
_cell.length_c   1.000
_cell.angle_alpha   90.00
_cell.angle_beta   90.00
_cell.angle_gamma   90.00
#
_symmetry.space_group_name_H-M   'P 1'
#
loop_
_entity.id
_entity.type
_entity.pdbx_description
1 polymer ?
#
loop_
_entity_poly.entity_id
_entity_poly.type
_entity_poly.pdbx_seq_one_letter_code
_entity_poly.pdbx_strand_id
1 'polypeptide(L)'
;MAFNLTLLSTSDVHGFVYPTNFVKRHSNLPFGLLKAASIIENERKKTTDSVLTIDAGDVLEGSPLTEYLAKFSNPSAPQRLLKAYNAIGYDIGVLGNHEFNYGMSYLNAAIRSTDYPMLSANILNDNDEPIGDGAYRILKIHGVRIAILGLTTAYIPFWEDPVHIKGLKFNRVLDTAKRYVPWLRKRADVVIVVYHGGFERDLKSGIETESLRGENVGYELLKTVKGIDALISAHQHRLIATKLFGVPIVQAGHRGAAVGKIVLKIDPSRPHMVVDATAELCSAAKAPVHKKLRAIMSDVETDTQTWLDQPLGQVHGDMRINNPFRARVEESAFIEFIQKVQMAATGTSISATALFNDEATGFGSQITMREVVTNYIYPNSLAVLRVSGADLRAALEVSAKYFTLDGHNQLMVNPKYLSPKKRHYNYDMYEGIDYTLDISKPIGKRVTQLSCKGHTIEANDSFEIVLNKYRAVGGGHYPMFSESKFIRENTEAMSELIADYLQQHPIIEATVNNNFKVIK
;
A
#
# COMPACT_ATOMS: atom_id res chain seq x y z
N MET A 1 -28.43 6.35 -31.41
CA MET A 1 -28.99 5.20 -30.64
C MET A 1 -28.34 5.16 -29.30
N ALA A 2 -29.06 4.76 -28.24
CA ALA A 2 -28.48 4.54 -26.95
C ALA A 2 -27.51 3.34 -26.99
N PHE A 3 -26.42 3.37 -26.19
CA PHE A 3 -25.42 2.31 -26.10
C PHE A 3 -24.92 2.19 -24.65
N ASN A 4 -24.25 1.10 -24.33
CA ASN A 4 -23.59 0.97 -23.04
C ASN A 4 -22.08 1.22 -23.18
N LEU A 5 -21.51 1.96 -22.23
CA LEU A 5 -20.07 2.06 -22.04
C LEU A 5 -19.70 1.28 -20.78
N THR A 6 -18.93 0.21 -20.96
CA THR A 6 -18.41 -0.59 -19.86
C THR A 6 -17.01 -0.12 -19.48
N LEU A 7 -16.83 0.26 -18.21
CA LEU A 7 -15.54 0.58 -17.63
C LEU A 7 -15.08 -0.64 -16.81
N LEU A 8 -13.92 -1.20 -17.14
CA LEU A 8 -13.27 -2.26 -16.36
C LEU A 8 -12.04 -1.66 -15.70
N SER A 9 -11.82 -1.92 -14.42
CA SER A 9 -10.66 -1.37 -13.73
C SER A 9 -9.97 -2.37 -12.82
N THR A 10 -8.64 -2.26 -12.75
CA THR A 10 -7.80 -2.80 -11.68
C THR A 10 -7.18 -1.65 -10.90
N SER A 11 -6.76 -1.92 -9.68
CA SER A 11 -6.01 -0.99 -8.84
C SER A 11 -5.13 -1.76 -7.86
N ASP A 12 -4.11 -1.10 -7.36
CA ASP A 12 -3.30 -1.59 -6.24
C ASP A 12 -2.80 -3.04 -6.48
N VAL A 13 -2.36 -3.32 -7.72
CA VAL A 13 -1.87 -4.66 -8.07
C VAL A 13 -0.53 -4.96 -7.42
N HIS A 14 0.29 -3.92 -7.17
CA HIS A 14 1.54 -4.02 -6.42
C HIS A 14 2.50 -5.10 -6.94
N GLY A 15 2.55 -5.28 -8.26
CA GLY A 15 3.39 -6.31 -8.88
C GLY A 15 2.96 -7.75 -8.63
N PHE A 16 1.79 -8.01 -8.03
CA PHE A 16 1.24 -9.35 -7.88
C PHE A 16 0.68 -9.86 -9.22
N VAL A 17 1.58 -10.10 -10.16
CA VAL A 17 1.23 -10.62 -11.48
C VAL A 17 0.68 -12.04 -11.37
N TYR A 18 1.39 -12.90 -10.66
CA TYR A 18 1.00 -14.28 -10.41
C TYR A 18 0.05 -14.41 -9.20
N PRO A 19 -0.77 -15.48 -9.13
CA PRO A 19 -1.65 -15.74 -7.99
C PRO A 19 -0.88 -16.33 -6.80
N THR A 20 0.10 -15.59 -6.30
CA THR A 20 1.00 -16.01 -5.21
C THR A 20 1.28 -14.85 -4.27
N ASN A 21 1.44 -15.14 -2.99
CA ASN A 21 2.02 -14.23 -2.00
C ASN A 21 3.54 -14.47 -1.80
N PHE A 22 4.14 -15.24 -2.67
CA PHE A 22 5.55 -15.60 -2.69
C PHE A 22 6.07 -16.43 -1.50
N VAL A 23 5.26 -16.68 -0.48
CA VAL A 23 5.64 -17.56 0.65
C VAL A 23 5.96 -18.98 0.19
N LYS A 24 5.23 -19.47 -0.81
CA LYS A 24 5.47 -20.80 -1.41
C LYS A 24 5.48 -20.71 -2.94
N ARG A 25 6.37 -21.44 -3.57
CA ARG A 25 6.30 -21.67 -5.02
C ARG A 25 4.95 -22.31 -5.41
N HIS A 26 4.53 -22.05 -6.65
CA HIS A 26 3.35 -22.68 -7.26
C HIS A 26 2.02 -22.50 -6.50
N SER A 27 1.88 -21.40 -5.78
CA SER A 27 0.61 -21.01 -5.16
C SER A 27 -0.43 -20.68 -6.23
N ASN A 28 -1.72 -20.88 -5.90
CA ASN A 28 -2.83 -20.43 -6.73
C ASN A 28 -3.88 -19.75 -5.84
N LEU A 29 -3.54 -18.57 -5.37
CA LEU A 29 -4.35 -17.77 -4.47
C LEU A 29 -5.51 -17.06 -5.21
N PRO A 30 -6.55 -16.58 -4.49
CA PRO A 30 -7.74 -15.99 -5.09
C PRO A 30 -7.52 -14.55 -5.63
N PHE A 31 -6.32 -14.25 -6.15
CA PHE A 31 -5.93 -12.96 -6.67
C PHE A 31 -4.83 -13.10 -7.74
N GLY A 32 -4.32 -12.01 -8.27
CA GLY A 32 -3.25 -11.92 -9.25
C GLY A 32 -3.70 -11.29 -10.57
N LEU A 33 -2.84 -10.46 -11.16
CA LEU A 33 -3.11 -9.79 -12.43
C LEU A 33 -3.48 -10.78 -13.53
N LEU A 34 -2.86 -11.97 -13.56
CA LEU A 34 -3.19 -13.03 -14.53
C LEU A 34 -4.63 -13.53 -14.42
N LYS A 35 -5.22 -13.51 -13.23
CA LYS A 35 -6.65 -13.84 -13.05
C LYS A 35 -7.55 -12.66 -13.42
N ALA A 36 -7.18 -11.44 -13.02
CA ALA A 36 -7.89 -10.23 -13.40
C ALA A 36 -7.94 -10.07 -14.93
N ALA A 37 -6.85 -10.37 -15.62
CA ALA A 37 -6.79 -10.34 -17.09
C ALA A 37 -7.77 -11.33 -17.76
N SER A 38 -7.94 -12.53 -17.20
CA SER A 38 -8.96 -13.46 -17.69
C SER A 38 -10.39 -12.93 -17.53
N ILE A 39 -10.66 -12.20 -16.45
CA ILE A 39 -11.95 -11.53 -16.26
C ILE A 39 -12.12 -10.43 -17.31
N ILE A 40 -11.13 -9.56 -17.49
CA ILE A 40 -11.16 -8.47 -18.47
C ILE A 40 -11.41 -9.02 -19.87
N GLU A 41 -10.68 -10.07 -20.27
CA GLU A 41 -10.86 -10.71 -21.57
C GLU A 41 -12.29 -11.27 -21.74
N ASN A 42 -12.81 -11.93 -20.69
CA ASN A 42 -14.17 -12.47 -20.72
C ASN A 42 -15.25 -11.40 -20.77
N GLU A 43 -15.10 -10.32 -20.01
CA GLU A 43 -16.06 -9.19 -20.05
C GLU A 43 -16.05 -8.50 -21.41
N ARG A 44 -14.87 -8.29 -22.02
CA ARG A 44 -14.76 -7.79 -23.40
C ARG A 44 -15.44 -8.69 -24.44
N LYS A 45 -15.40 -10.01 -24.26
CA LYS A 45 -16.08 -10.96 -25.14
C LYS A 45 -17.60 -11.00 -24.98
N LYS A 46 -18.11 -10.66 -23.79
CA LYS A 46 -19.56 -10.69 -23.50
C LYS A 46 -20.32 -9.49 -24.03
N THR A 47 -19.65 -8.38 -24.25
CA THR A 47 -20.31 -7.16 -24.68
C THR A 47 -20.05 -6.89 -26.16
N THR A 48 -21.10 -6.44 -26.84
CA THR A 48 -21.02 -5.88 -28.22
C THR A 48 -20.82 -4.37 -28.20
N ASP A 49 -20.97 -3.76 -27.03
CA ASP A 49 -20.81 -2.32 -26.80
C ASP A 49 -19.34 -1.97 -26.50
N SER A 50 -19.07 -0.69 -26.30
CA SER A 50 -17.72 -0.20 -26.05
C SER A 50 -17.23 -0.54 -24.63
N VAL A 51 -15.97 -0.94 -24.52
CA VAL A 51 -15.28 -1.22 -23.26
C VAL A 51 -14.04 -0.33 -23.15
N LEU A 52 -13.85 0.29 -22.00
CA LEU A 52 -12.60 0.92 -21.59
C LEU A 52 -12.02 0.19 -20.40
N THR A 53 -10.75 -0.14 -20.46
CA THR A 53 -10.02 -0.79 -19.38
C THR A 53 -9.04 0.19 -18.76
N ILE A 54 -9.10 0.37 -17.45
CA ILE A 54 -8.43 1.43 -16.71
C ILE A 54 -7.58 0.82 -15.59
N ASP A 55 -6.34 1.25 -15.53
CA ASP A 55 -5.45 0.98 -14.39
C ASP A 55 -5.49 2.19 -13.44
N ALA A 56 -5.87 1.97 -12.20
CA ALA A 56 -6.01 3.04 -11.22
C ALA A 56 -4.79 3.19 -10.29
N GLY A 57 -3.61 2.70 -10.70
CA GLY A 57 -2.33 2.94 -10.05
C GLY A 57 -1.91 1.90 -9.01
N ASP A 58 -0.75 2.14 -8.40
CA ASP A 58 -0.01 1.27 -7.50
C ASP A 58 0.37 -0.07 -8.17
N VAL A 59 1.22 0.06 -9.19
CA VAL A 59 1.72 -1.05 -10.01
C VAL A 59 3.15 -1.40 -9.67
N LEU A 60 4.02 -0.40 -9.46
CA LEU A 60 5.47 -0.54 -9.57
C LEU A 60 6.15 -1.10 -8.32
N GLU A 61 5.50 -1.05 -7.16
CA GLU A 61 6.05 -1.48 -5.87
C GLU A 61 5.04 -2.31 -5.06
N GLY A 62 5.53 -3.19 -4.16
CA GLY A 62 4.74 -3.89 -3.13
C GLY A 62 4.77 -5.41 -3.21
N SER A 63 5.60 -6.00 -4.07
CA SER A 63 5.81 -7.45 -4.13
C SER A 63 7.28 -7.81 -4.29
N PRO A 64 7.68 -9.03 -3.92
CA PRO A 64 9.04 -9.52 -4.19
C PRO A 64 9.43 -9.48 -5.68
N LEU A 65 8.47 -9.59 -6.59
CA LEU A 65 8.72 -9.47 -8.03
C LEU A 65 9.15 -8.05 -8.40
N THR A 66 8.47 -7.03 -7.89
CA THR A 66 8.81 -5.62 -8.16
C THR A 66 10.12 -5.23 -7.48
N GLU A 67 10.38 -5.72 -6.27
CA GLU A 67 11.65 -5.53 -5.57
C GLU A 67 12.81 -6.15 -6.37
N TYR A 68 12.69 -7.41 -6.81
CA TYR A 68 13.67 -8.05 -7.68
C TYR A 68 13.96 -7.22 -8.94
N LEU A 69 12.92 -6.78 -9.62
CA LEU A 69 13.06 -6.00 -10.86
C LEU A 69 13.77 -4.68 -10.60
N ALA A 70 13.36 -3.92 -9.60
CA ALA A 70 13.97 -2.64 -9.26
C ALA A 70 15.46 -2.78 -8.92
N LYS A 71 15.83 -3.85 -8.23
CA LYS A 71 17.20 -4.12 -7.78
C LYS A 71 18.11 -4.62 -8.90
N PHE A 72 17.64 -5.57 -9.71
CA PHE A 72 18.54 -6.34 -10.62
C PHE A 72 18.29 -6.10 -12.11
N SER A 73 17.24 -5.40 -12.49
CA SER A 73 16.87 -5.20 -13.89
C SER A 73 16.86 -3.74 -14.34
N ASN A 74 17.31 -2.81 -13.51
CA ASN A 74 17.42 -1.39 -13.89
C ASN A 74 18.46 -1.21 -15.04
N PRO A 75 18.16 -0.42 -16.11
CA PRO A 75 16.97 0.42 -16.31
C PRO A 75 15.77 -0.25 -16.98
N SER A 76 15.83 -1.52 -17.36
CA SER A 76 14.76 -2.22 -18.09
C SER A 76 13.63 -2.76 -17.18
N ALA A 77 13.75 -2.59 -15.86
CA ALA A 77 12.82 -3.12 -14.87
C ALA A 77 11.35 -2.77 -15.14
N PRO A 78 10.98 -1.48 -15.35
CA PRO A 78 9.59 -1.13 -15.61
C PRO A 78 9.05 -1.80 -16.87
N GLN A 79 9.83 -1.84 -17.95
CA GLN A 79 9.44 -2.48 -19.21
C GLN A 79 9.15 -3.98 -19.02
N ARG A 80 9.96 -4.67 -18.22
CA ARG A 80 9.77 -6.10 -17.93
C ARG A 80 8.46 -6.38 -17.19
N LEU A 81 8.03 -5.48 -16.28
CA LEU A 81 6.75 -5.58 -15.60
C LEU A 81 5.60 -5.20 -16.51
N LEU A 82 5.70 -4.03 -17.15
CA LEU A 82 4.60 -3.41 -17.88
C LEU A 82 4.24 -4.12 -19.19
N LYS A 83 5.09 -5.03 -19.69
CA LYS A 83 4.72 -5.91 -20.80
C LYS A 83 3.45 -6.73 -20.53
N ALA A 84 3.14 -7.04 -19.26
CA ALA A 84 1.88 -7.68 -18.90
C ALA A 84 0.69 -6.72 -19.07
N TYR A 85 0.83 -5.48 -18.63
CA TYR A 85 -0.20 -4.45 -18.72
C TYR A 85 -0.48 -4.06 -20.17
N ASN A 86 0.57 -3.87 -20.99
CA ASN A 86 0.44 -3.64 -22.41
C ASN A 86 -0.28 -4.80 -23.12
N ALA A 87 0.05 -6.04 -22.76
CA ALA A 87 -0.59 -7.21 -23.34
C ALA A 87 -2.05 -7.43 -22.89
N ILE A 88 -2.47 -6.90 -21.73
CA ILE A 88 -3.89 -6.83 -21.31
C ILE A 88 -4.63 -5.79 -22.17
N GLY A 89 -3.93 -4.74 -22.61
CA GLY A 89 -4.50 -3.67 -23.40
C GLY A 89 -5.34 -2.73 -22.55
N TYR A 90 -4.72 -2.08 -21.57
CA TYR A 90 -5.34 -0.95 -20.89
C TYR A 90 -5.47 0.23 -21.86
N ASP A 91 -6.52 1.03 -21.68
CA ASP A 91 -6.76 2.23 -22.47
C ASP A 91 -6.24 3.48 -21.77
N ILE A 92 -6.23 3.48 -20.42
CA ILE A 92 -5.81 4.58 -19.56
C ILE A 92 -5.17 4.01 -18.30
N GLY A 93 -4.11 4.67 -17.81
CA GLY A 93 -3.55 4.50 -16.48
C GLY A 93 -3.59 5.80 -15.68
N VAL A 94 -3.61 5.68 -14.35
CA VAL A 94 -3.46 6.80 -13.42
C VAL A 94 -2.36 6.46 -12.43
N LEU A 95 -1.51 7.42 -12.10
CA LEU A 95 -0.43 7.21 -11.14
C LEU A 95 -1.00 7.03 -9.72
N GLY A 96 -0.51 6.03 -8.98
CA GLY A 96 -0.73 5.89 -7.56
C GLY A 96 0.42 6.48 -6.74
N ASN A 97 0.45 6.22 -5.44
CA ASN A 97 1.53 6.69 -4.58
C ASN A 97 2.77 5.78 -4.66
N HIS A 98 2.60 4.51 -4.89
CA HIS A 98 3.71 3.56 -5.01
C HIS A 98 4.45 3.60 -6.35
N GLU A 99 4.03 4.41 -7.29
CA GLU A 99 4.79 4.73 -8.49
C GLU A 99 6.05 5.55 -8.20
N PHE A 100 6.13 6.23 -7.05
CA PHE A 100 7.23 7.14 -6.68
C PHE A 100 8.36 6.46 -5.87
N ASN A 101 8.14 5.26 -5.31
CA ASN A 101 9.06 4.63 -4.37
C ASN A 101 10.49 4.39 -4.91
N TYR A 102 10.65 4.26 -6.21
CA TYR A 102 11.97 4.08 -6.85
C TYR A 102 12.47 5.37 -7.54
N GLY A 103 11.86 6.51 -7.25
CA GLY A 103 12.24 7.83 -7.74
C GLY A 103 11.84 8.11 -9.19
N MET A 104 12.04 9.37 -9.61
CA MET A 104 11.56 9.89 -10.88
C MET A 104 12.17 9.24 -12.11
N SER A 105 13.42 8.79 -12.04
CA SER A 105 14.06 8.10 -13.18
C SER A 105 13.34 6.79 -13.51
N TYR A 106 12.99 6.02 -12.49
CA TYR A 106 12.26 4.77 -12.61
C TYR A 106 10.81 5.01 -13.08
N LEU A 107 10.12 5.96 -12.47
CA LEU A 107 8.76 6.35 -12.88
C LEU A 107 8.71 6.80 -14.34
N ASN A 108 9.61 7.68 -14.76
CA ASN A 108 9.67 8.14 -16.15
C ASN A 108 9.98 6.99 -17.14
N ALA A 109 10.79 6.01 -16.74
CA ALA A 109 11.01 4.81 -17.55
C ALA A 109 9.74 3.95 -17.62
N ALA A 110 8.98 3.84 -16.53
CA ALA A 110 7.69 3.15 -16.50
C ALA A 110 6.68 3.80 -17.45
N ILE A 111 6.47 5.12 -17.35
CA ILE A 111 5.56 5.86 -18.22
C ILE A 111 5.91 5.64 -19.70
N ARG A 112 7.19 5.73 -20.07
CA ARG A 112 7.64 5.45 -21.45
C ARG A 112 7.46 3.99 -21.90
N SER A 113 7.24 3.08 -20.97
CA SER A 113 7.09 1.64 -21.24
C SER A 113 5.64 1.19 -21.37
N THR A 114 4.66 2.07 -21.10
CA THR A 114 3.24 1.80 -21.32
C THR A 114 2.82 2.12 -22.77
N ASP A 115 1.97 1.27 -23.33
CA ASP A 115 1.33 1.50 -24.64
C ASP A 115 0.03 2.34 -24.51
N TYR A 116 -0.27 2.82 -23.30
CA TYR A 116 -1.44 3.62 -22.95
C TYR A 116 -1.03 4.84 -22.12
N PRO A 117 -1.78 5.95 -22.16
CA PRO A 117 -1.42 7.16 -21.43
C PRO A 117 -1.60 7.00 -19.92
N MET A 118 -0.59 7.47 -19.17
CA MET A 118 -0.60 7.58 -17.71
C MET A 118 -0.96 9.00 -17.31
N LEU A 119 -2.08 9.17 -16.60
CA LEU A 119 -2.66 10.47 -16.25
C LEU A 119 -2.33 10.87 -14.81
N SER A 120 -2.10 12.18 -14.61
CA SER A 120 -1.98 12.80 -13.29
C SER A 120 -2.32 14.29 -13.38
N ALA A 121 -3.44 14.73 -12.84
CA ALA A 121 -3.87 16.12 -12.95
C ALA A 121 -3.36 17.02 -11.83
N ASN A 122 -3.05 16.46 -10.67
CA ASN A 122 -2.72 17.21 -9.45
C ASN A 122 -1.27 17.07 -9.00
N ILE A 123 -0.46 16.29 -9.70
CA ILE A 123 0.99 16.23 -9.47
C ILE A 123 1.68 16.91 -10.67
N LEU A 124 2.42 17.97 -10.37
CA LEU A 124 3.01 18.84 -11.38
C LEU A 124 4.54 18.83 -11.26
N ASN A 125 5.20 19.05 -12.39
CA ASN A 125 6.63 19.31 -12.45
C ASN A 125 6.95 20.79 -12.10
N ASP A 126 8.22 21.18 -12.15
CA ASP A 126 8.67 22.55 -11.87
C ASP A 126 8.08 23.60 -12.82
N ASN A 127 7.64 23.20 -14.00
CA ASN A 127 7.00 24.08 -14.99
C ASN A 127 5.46 24.20 -14.81
N ASP A 128 4.91 23.70 -13.69
CA ASP A 128 3.47 23.63 -13.42
C ASP A 128 2.69 22.77 -14.44
N GLU A 129 3.35 21.82 -15.10
CA GLU A 129 2.72 20.88 -16.02
C GLU A 129 2.45 19.55 -15.30
N PRO A 130 1.30 18.89 -15.58
CA PRO A 130 1.01 17.55 -15.07
C PRO A 130 2.10 16.55 -15.50
N ILE A 131 2.58 15.75 -14.55
CA ILE A 131 3.49 14.65 -14.88
C ILE A 131 2.75 13.52 -15.60
N GLY A 132 3.50 12.63 -16.24
CA GLY A 132 2.93 11.58 -17.09
C GLY A 132 2.50 12.13 -18.45
N ASP A 133 1.45 11.56 -19.02
CA ASP A 133 0.93 11.93 -20.34
C ASP A 133 -0.16 13.01 -20.28
N GLY A 134 -0.28 13.69 -19.15
CA GLY A 134 -1.16 14.81 -18.93
C GLY A 134 -2.25 14.58 -17.89
N ALA A 135 -3.12 15.58 -17.72
CA ALA A 135 -4.14 15.60 -16.69
C ALA A 135 -5.36 14.71 -16.99
N TYR A 136 -5.71 14.60 -18.26
CA TYR A 136 -6.93 13.96 -18.75
C TYR A 136 -6.79 13.48 -20.20
N ARG A 137 -7.75 12.64 -20.62
CA ARG A 137 -8.00 12.31 -22.05
C ARG A 137 -9.46 12.53 -22.39
N ILE A 138 -9.72 12.92 -23.64
CA ILE A 138 -11.08 12.97 -24.21
C ILE A 138 -11.11 12.00 -25.38
N LEU A 139 -11.94 10.97 -25.26
CA LEU A 139 -12.16 9.95 -26.28
C LEU A 139 -13.51 10.21 -26.96
N LYS A 140 -13.63 9.84 -28.23
CA LYS A 140 -14.90 9.91 -28.95
C LYS A 140 -15.40 8.51 -29.24
N ILE A 141 -16.49 8.10 -28.59
CA ILE A 141 -17.10 6.78 -28.68
C ILE A 141 -18.53 6.93 -29.17
N HIS A 142 -18.88 6.34 -30.28
CA HIS A 142 -20.20 6.48 -30.94
C HIS A 142 -20.67 7.94 -31.07
N GLY A 143 -19.73 8.85 -31.30
CA GLY A 143 -20.01 10.29 -31.43
C GLY A 143 -20.05 11.06 -30.10
N VAL A 144 -20.10 10.36 -28.94
CA VAL A 144 -20.10 10.94 -27.60
C VAL A 144 -18.66 11.19 -27.13
N ARG A 145 -18.42 12.36 -26.54
CA ARG A 145 -17.10 12.76 -25.99
C ARG A 145 -17.05 12.33 -24.54
N ILE A 146 -16.13 11.42 -24.24
CA ILE A 146 -15.89 10.86 -22.91
C ILE A 146 -14.59 11.45 -22.36
N ALA A 147 -14.66 12.27 -21.32
CA ALA A 147 -13.48 12.77 -20.61
C ALA A 147 -13.13 11.84 -19.45
N ILE A 148 -11.84 11.53 -19.30
CA ILE A 148 -11.28 10.76 -18.19
C ILE A 148 -10.22 11.64 -17.53
N LEU A 149 -10.42 11.97 -16.24
CA LEU A 149 -9.54 12.78 -15.42
C LEU A 149 -8.78 11.87 -14.45
N GLY A 150 -7.45 11.93 -14.42
CA GLY A 150 -6.61 11.21 -13.47
C GLY A 150 -6.26 12.08 -12.25
N LEU A 151 -6.48 11.55 -11.04
CA LEU A 151 -6.15 12.20 -9.77
C LEU A 151 -5.44 11.20 -8.86
N THR A 152 -4.49 11.69 -8.06
CA THR A 152 -3.73 10.89 -7.11
C THR A 152 -3.75 11.56 -5.74
N THR A 153 -3.74 10.78 -4.65
CA THR A 153 -3.64 11.35 -3.31
C THR A 153 -2.51 12.38 -3.21
N ALA A 154 -2.80 13.52 -2.61
CA ALA A 154 -1.80 14.57 -2.40
C ALA A 154 -0.94 14.34 -1.14
N TYR A 155 -1.12 13.20 -0.47
CA TYR A 155 -0.46 12.91 0.80
C TYR A 155 0.93 12.26 0.62
N ILE A 156 1.35 11.97 -0.60
CA ILE A 156 2.63 11.34 -0.96
C ILE A 156 3.84 12.01 -0.27
N PRO A 157 3.98 13.35 -0.19
CA PRO A 157 5.13 14.00 0.46
C PRO A 157 5.29 13.69 1.95
N PHE A 158 4.26 13.13 2.60
CA PHE A 158 4.32 12.73 4.00
C PHE A 158 4.85 11.30 4.21
N TRP A 159 4.97 10.51 3.14
CA TRP A 159 5.42 9.12 3.19
C TRP A 159 6.70 8.87 2.43
N GLU A 160 6.88 9.61 1.30
CA GLU A 160 7.91 9.35 0.33
C GLU A 160 9.20 10.06 0.70
N ASP A 161 10.33 9.49 0.30
CA ASP A 161 11.61 10.15 0.41
C ASP A 161 11.62 11.43 -0.45
N PRO A 162 11.97 12.60 0.13
CA PRO A 162 12.03 13.85 -0.61
C PRO A 162 12.92 13.79 -1.87
N VAL A 163 13.94 12.92 -1.88
CA VAL A 163 14.83 12.72 -3.06
C VAL A 163 14.04 12.09 -4.22
N HIS A 164 13.11 11.17 -3.94
CA HIS A 164 12.32 10.48 -4.96
C HIS A 164 11.30 11.39 -5.64
N ILE A 165 10.85 12.43 -4.96
CA ILE A 165 9.81 13.35 -5.43
C ILE A 165 10.32 14.77 -5.65
N LYS A 166 11.65 14.93 -5.73
CA LYS A 166 12.29 16.23 -5.94
C LYS A 166 11.82 16.87 -7.24
N GLY A 167 11.44 18.16 -7.18
CA GLY A 167 10.92 18.92 -8.32
C GLY A 167 9.44 18.66 -8.61
N LEU A 168 8.71 18.00 -7.71
CA LEU A 168 7.27 17.79 -7.85
C LEU A 168 6.46 18.67 -6.91
N LYS A 169 5.31 19.09 -7.38
CA LYS A 169 4.30 19.83 -6.63
C LYS A 169 3.01 18.99 -6.53
N PHE A 170 2.53 18.78 -5.31
CA PHE A 170 1.35 17.97 -5.02
C PHE A 170 0.16 18.88 -4.67
N ASN A 171 -0.68 19.17 -5.64
CA ASN A 171 -1.86 19.99 -5.45
C ASN A 171 -2.99 19.19 -4.80
N ARG A 172 -3.80 19.86 -3.98
CA ARG A 172 -4.96 19.23 -3.34
C ARG A 172 -5.93 18.68 -4.38
N VAL A 173 -6.35 17.43 -4.19
CA VAL A 173 -7.25 16.70 -5.09
C VAL A 173 -8.56 17.47 -5.32
N LEU A 174 -9.18 17.97 -4.24
CA LEU A 174 -10.46 18.70 -4.32
C LEU A 174 -10.34 19.98 -5.15
N ASP A 175 -9.27 20.75 -4.97
CA ASP A 175 -9.06 22.01 -5.67
C ASP A 175 -8.82 21.76 -7.16
N THR A 176 -8.04 20.72 -7.47
CA THR A 176 -7.80 20.27 -8.85
C THR A 176 -9.09 19.80 -9.51
N ALA A 177 -9.87 18.96 -8.83
CA ALA A 177 -11.15 18.48 -9.36
C ALA A 177 -12.16 19.61 -9.58
N LYS A 178 -12.28 20.57 -8.65
CA LYS A 178 -13.12 21.77 -8.79
C LYS A 178 -12.74 22.62 -9.99
N ARG A 179 -11.48 22.62 -10.41
CA ARG A 179 -11.01 23.31 -11.62
C ARG A 179 -11.30 22.50 -12.89
N TYR A 180 -10.92 21.20 -12.90
CA TYR A 180 -10.99 20.41 -14.13
C TYR A 180 -12.39 19.90 -14.46
N VAL A 181 -13.19 19.43 -13.50
CA VAL A 181 -14.49 18.82 -13.78
C VAL A 181 -15.46 19.80 -14.48
N PRO A 182 -15.67 21.05 -14.00
CA PRO A 182 -16.52 22.02 -14.72
C PRO A 182 -15.96 22.41 -16.09
N TRP A 183 -14.63 22.44 -16.23
CA TRP A 183 -13.99 22.75 -17.50
C TRP A 183 -14.18 21.61 -18.51
N LEU A 184 -14.06 20.35 -18.06
CA LEU A 184 -14.31 19.16 -18.88
C LEU A 184 -15.78 19.04 -19.28
N ARG A 185 -16.72 19.36 -18.38
CA ARG A 185 -18.16 19.36 -18.70
C ARG A 185 -18.56 20.29 -19.86
N LYS A 186 -17.79 21.33 -20.09
CA LYS A 186 -17.99 22.21 -21.29
C LYS A 186 -17.45 21.59 -22.59
N ARG A 187 -16.67 20.53 -22.51
CA ARG A 187 -15.92 19.93 -23.64
C ARG A 187 -16.24 18.46 -23.88
N ALA A 188 -16.83 17.80 -22.91
CA ALA A 188 -17.20 16.39 -22.95
C ALA A 188 -18.63 16.18 -22.48
N ASP A 189 -19.23 15.14 -23.00
CA ASP A 189 -20.62 14.77 -22.76
C ASP A 189 -20.73 13.86 -21.53
N VAL A 190 -19.65 13.09 -21.23
CA VAL A 190 -19.48 12.22 -20.05
C VAL A 190 -18.14 12.54 -19.39
N VAL A 191 -18.11 12.61 -18.06
CA VAL A 191 -16.89 12.85 -17.27
C VAL A 191 -16.70 11.71 -16.27
N ILE A 192 -15.62 10.98 -16.45
CA ILE A 192 -15.17 9.90 -15.57
C ILE A 192 -13.98 10.41 -14.77
N VAL A 193 -13.99 10.20 -13.46
CA VAL A 193 -12.84 10.47 -12.60
C VAL A 193 -12.22 9.16 -12.17
N VAL A 194 -10.92 9.03 -12.36
CA VAL A 194 -10.10 7.95 -11.79
C VAL A 194 -9.24 8.59 -10.70
N TYR A 195 -9.50 8.20 -9.47
CA TYR A 195 -8.85 8.77 -8.30
C TYR A 195 -8.08 7.68 -7.54
N HIS A 196 -6.76 7.72 -7.64
CA HIS A 196 -5.93 6.91 -6.75
C HIS A 196 -5.93 7.54 -5.36
N GLY A 197 -6.94 7.19 -4.61
CA GLY A 197 -7.28 7.60 -3.27
C GLY A 197 -8.63 7.01 -2.86
N GLY A 198 -8.90 7.03 -1.57
CA GLY A 198 -10.06 6.39 -0.98
C GLY A 198 -11.10 7.36 -0.44
N PHE A 199 -11.87 6.85 0.53
CA PHE A 199 -12.97 7.56 1.16
C PHE A 199 -12.68 7.78 2.64
N GLU A 200 -12.69 9.03 3.06
CA GLU A 200 -12.45 9.50 4.43
C GLU A 200 -13.65 9.30 5.36
N ARG A 201 -14.79 8.93 4.76
CA ARG A 201 -16.05 8.73 5.48
C ARG A 201 -16.70 7.41 5.11
N ASP A 202 -17.51 6.88 6.01
CA ASP A 202 -18.40 5.77 5.71
C ASP A 202 -19.43 6.18 4.64
N LEU A 203 -19.57 5.38 3.60
CA LEU A 203 -20.35 5.74 2.42
C LEU A 203 -21.87 5.79 2.68
N LYS A 204 -22.35 5.13 3.76
CA LYS A 204 -23.78 5.11 4.10
C LYS A 204 -24.13 6.19 5.11
N SER A 205 -23.36 6.30 6.18
CA SER A 205 -23.63 7.21 7.30
C SER A 205 -23.00 8.59 7.12
N GLY A 206 -21.94 8.74 6.30
CA GLY A 206 -21.16 9.95 6.18
C GLY A 206 -20.27 10.26 7.40
N ILE A 207 -20.20 9.34 8.36
CA ILE A 207 -19.34 9.48 9.55
C ILE A 207 -17.88 9.31 9.16
N GLU A 208 -17.02 10.12 9.74
CA GLU A 208 -15.57 10.04 9.52
C GLU A 208 -15.01 8.69 9.96
N THR A 209 -14.23 8.06 9.09
CA THR A 209 -13.56 6.78 9.34
C THR A 209 -12.07 6.95 9.62
N GLU A 210 -11.55 8.15 9.36
CA GLU A 210 -10.14 8.53 9.57
C GLU A 210 -10.02 10.04 9.81
N SER A 211 -8.83 10.49 10.20
CA SER A 211 -8.55 11.92 10.34
C SER A 211 -8.56 12.62 8.98
N LEU A 212 -9.26 13.75 8.88
CA LEU A 212 -9.41 14.52 7.64
C LEU A 212 -8.13 15.33 7.32
N ARG A 213 -7.04 14.62 6.99
CA ARG A 213 -5.74 15.25 6.66
C ARG A 213 -5.50 15.42 5.16
N GLY A 214 -6.45 14.98 4.32
CA GLY A 214 -6.37 15.10 2.86
C GLY A 214 -5.73 13.90 2.15
N GLU A 215 -5.45 12.82 2.85
CA GLU A 215 -5.03 11.54 2.25
C GLU A 215 -6.14 10.98 1.37
N ASN A 216 -7.31 10.78 1.96
CA ASN A 216 -8.50 10.33 1.27
C ASN A 216 -9.55 11.44 1.27
N VAL A 217 -10.17 11.69 0.12
CA VAL A 217 -11.15 12.77 -0.05
C VAL A 217 -12.31 12.37 -0.97
N GLY A 218 -12.48 11.07 -1.26
CA GLY A 218 -13.44 10.57 -2.24
C GLY A 218 -14.89 10.86 -1.89
N TYR A 219 -15.25 10.87 -0.59
CA TYR A 219 -16.59 11.25 -0.16
C TYR A 219 -16.86 12.75 -0.39
N GLU A 220 -15.95 13.60 0.06
CA GLU A 220 -16.06 15.05 -0.11
C GLU A 220 -15.97 15.45 -1.59
N LEU A 221 -15.17 14.73 -2.38
CA LEU A 221 -15.07 14.91 -3.84
C LEU A 221 -16.45 14.81 -4.49
N LEU A 222 -17.17 13.70 -4.29
CA LEU A 222 -18.48 13.48 -4.88
C LEU A 222 -19.57 14.37 -4.27
N LYS A 223 -19.44 14.75 -3.01
CA LYS A 223 -20.35 15.66 -2.33
C LYS A 223 -20.27 17.07 -2.90
N THR A 224 -19.07 17.58 -3.19
CA THR A 224 -18.83 18.98 -3.52
C THR A 224 -18.59 19.26 -5.00
N VAL A 225 -18.04 18.30 -5.76
CA VAL A 225 -17.75 18.46 -7.19
C VAL A 225 -18.87 17.83 -8.02
N LYS A 226 -19.70 18.66 -8.61
CA LYS A 226 -20.81 18.21 -9.46
C LYS A 226 -20.36 17.98 -10.91
N GLY A 227 -21.00 17.03 -11.57
CA GLY A 227 -20.74 16.74 -12.99
C GLY A 227 -19.78 15.56 -13.20
N ILE A 228 -19.60 14.70 -12.22
CA ILE A 228 -18.92 13.41 -12.36
C ILE A 228 -19.97 12.34 -12.64
N ASP A 229 -19.78 11.56 -13.71
CA ASP A 229 -20.72 10.50 -14.13
C ASP A 229 -20.29 9.11 -13.62
N ALA A 230 -19.00 8.91 -13.32
CA ALA A 230 -18.47 7.70 -12.69
C ALA A 230 -17.18 8.01 -11.93
N LEU A 231 -16.94 7.28 -10.83
CA LEU A 231 -15.72 7.33 -10.04
C LEU A 231 -15.10 5.93 -9.92
N ILE A 232 -13.86 5.80 -10.37
CA ILE A 232 -12.99 4.67 -10.07
C ILE A 232 -12.03 5.13 -8.98
N SER A 233 -12.05 4.46 -7.84
CA SER A 233 -11.25 4.78 -6.64
C SER A 233 -10.26 3.65 -6.34
N ALA A 234 -9.22 3.90 -5.53
CA ALA A 234 -8.12 2.98 -5.24
C ALA A 234 -7.52 3.20 -3.83
N HIS A 235 -6.25 2.85 -3.58
CA HIS A 235 -5.41 3.19 -2.43
C HIS A 235 -5.79 2.51 -1.11
N GLN A 236 -7.06 2.50 -0.73
CA GLN A 236 -7.48 1.89 0.54
C GLN A 236 -7.62 0.36 0.49
N HIS A 237 -7.39 -0.29 -0.66
CA HIS A 237 -7.52 -1.73 -0.88
C HIS A 237 -8.90 -2.31 -0.57
N ARG A 238 -9.95 -1.47 -0.59
CA ARG A 238 -11.31 -1.88 -0.27
C ARG A 238 -12.00 -2.50 -1.48
N LEU A 239 -12.94 -3.38 -1.24
CA LEU A 239 -13.85 -3.92 -2.26
C LEU A 239 -15.16 -3.12 -2.19
N ILE A 240 -15.34 -2.19 -3.12
CA ILE A 240 -16.50 -1.29 -3.17
C ILE A 240 -17.13 -1.36 -4.55
N ALA A 241 -18.45 -1.58 -4.58
CA ALA A 241 -19.28 -1.35 -5.76
C ALA A 241 -20.63 -0.81 -5.27
N THR A 242 -20.90 0.47 -5.53
CA THR A 242 -22.09 1.15 -5.03
C THR A 242 -22.35 2.44 -5.82
N LYS A 243 -23.39 3.18 -5.42
CA LYS A 243 -23.59 4.58 -5.83
C LYS A 243 -23.50 5.49 -4.61
N LEU A 244 -22.84 6.63 -4.78
CA LEU A 244 -22.81 7.70 -3.78
C LEU A 244 -23.23 9.01 -4.46
N PHE A 245 -24.22 9.69 -3.89
CA PHE A 245 -24.83 10.89 -4.48
C PHE A 245 -25.28 10.71 -5.95
N GLY A 246 -25.71 9.49 -6.30
CA GLY A 246 -26.12 9.11 -7.66
C GLY A 246 -24.99 8.68 -8.60
N VAL A 247 -23.74 8.86 -8.24
CA VAL A 247 -22.55 8.50 -9.02
C VAL A 247 -22.17 7.04 -8.75
N PRO A 248 -22.03 6.17 -9.77
CA PRO A 248 -21.52 4.81 -9.59
C PRO A 248 -20.03 4.84 -9.22
N ILE A 249 -19.66 3.98 -8.27
CA ILE A 249 -18.32 3.88 -7.72
C ILE A 249 -17.85 2.44 -7.74
N VAL A 250 -16.59 2.22 -8.08
CA VAL A 250 -15.87 0.97 -7.82
C VAL A 250 -14.52 1.24 -7.15
N GLN A 251 -14.12 0.33 -6.26
CA GLN A 251 -12.75 0.15 -5.79
C GLN A 251 -12.46 -1.35 -5.81
N ALA A 252 -11.46 -1.78 -6.58
CA ALA A 252 -11.27 -3.18 -6.97
C ALA A 252 -10.47 -4.02 -5.96
N GLY A 253 -10.25 -3.52 -4.76
CA GLY A 253 -9.41 -4.19 -3.77
C GLY A 253 -7.92 -3.99 -4.08
N HIS A 254 -7.13 -5.04 -3.94
CA HIS A 254 -5.70 -5.03 -4.23
C HIS A 254 -5.22 -6.37 -4.77
N ARG A 255 -3.96 -6.44 -5.25
CA ARG A 255 -3.32 -7.66 -5.79
C ARG A 255 -4.11 -8.32 -6.92
N GLY A 256 -4.99 -7.59 -7.61
CA GLY A 256 -5.86 -8.15 -8.65
C GLY A 256 -6.90 -9.14 -8.11
N ALA A 257 -7.39 -8.96 -6.87
CA ALA A 257 -8.42 -9.81 -6.25
C ALA A 257 -9.80 -9.65 -6.90
N ALA A 258 -10.04 -8.53 -7.56
CA ALA A 258 -11.25 -8.27 -8.33
C ALA A 258 -10.95 -7.33 -9.51
N VAL A 259 -11.88 -7.29 -10.46
CA VAL A 259 -11.99 -6.25 -11.49
C VAL A 259 -13.23 -5.43 -11.17
N GLY A 260 -13.07 -4.12 -11.04
CA GLY A 260 -14.18 -3.18 -10.92
C GLY A 260 -14.87 -3.03 -12.27
N LYS A 261 -16.20 -3.06 -12.29
CA LYS A 261 -16.99 -2.89 -13.51
C LYS A 261 -18.09 -1.87 -13.27
N ILE A 262 -18.07 -0.80 -14.09
CA ILE A 262 -19.16 0.17 -14.19
C ILE A 262 -19.74 0.07 -15.58
N VAL A 263 -21.05 0.01 -15.71
CA VAL A 263 -21.76 0.11 -16.99
C VAL A 263 -22.56 1.40 -16.98
N LEU A 264 -22.23 2.31 -17.90
CA LEU A 264 -22.96 3.55 -18.15
C LEU A 264 -23.87 3.36 -19.37
N LYS A 265 -25.17 3.48 -19.17
CA LYS A 265 -26.14 3.53 -20.28
C LYS A 265 -26.22 4.95 -20.81
N ILE A 266 -25.74 5.16 -22.02
CA ILE A 266 -25.60 6.48 -22.67
C ILE A 266 -26.67 6.64 -23.74
N ASP A 267 -27.45 7.71 -23.64
CA ASP A 267 -28.43 8.12 -24.65
C ASP A 267 -28.05 9.52 -25.17
N PRO A 268 -27.45 9.62 -26.38
CA PRO A 268 -27.03 10.89 -26.96
C PRO A 268 -28.18 11.87 -27.28
N SER A 269 -29.43 11.41 -27.23
CA SER A 269 -30.59 12.27 -27.43
C SER A 269 -31.02 13.04 -26.19
N ARG A 270 -30.42 12.75 -25.02
CA ARG A 270 -30.76 13.39 -23.76
C ARG A 270 -29.77 14.48 -23.38
N PRO A 271 -30.21 15.58 -22.71
CA PRO A 271 -29.32 16.61 -22.17
C PRO A 271 -28.28 16.06 -21.20
N HIS A 272 -28.69 15.14 -20.32
CA HIS A 272 -27.83 14.28 -19.53
C HIS A 272 -27.73 12.92 -20.21
N MET A 273 -26.60 12.65 -20.88
CA MET A 273 -26.47 11.47 -21.72
C MET A 273 -26.40 10.17 -20.93
N VAL A 274 -25.86 10.19 -19.71
CA VAL A 274 -25.87 9.02 -18.82
C VAL A 274 -27.25 8.90 -18.18
N VAL A 275 -28.06 7.97 -18.66
CA VAL A 275 -29.45 7.78 -18.23
C VAL A 275 -29.62 6.70 -17.16
N ASP A 276 -28.67 5.78 -17.07
CA ASP A 276 -28.58 4.76 -16.01
C ASP A 276 -27.13 4.31 -15.86
N ALA A 277 -26.80 3.76 -14.69
CA ALA A 277 -25.49 3.21 -14.42
C ALA A 277 -25.55 2.08 -13.39
N THR A 278 -24.65 1.10 -13.52
CA THR A 278 -24.45 0.04 -12.53
C THR A 278 -23.00 -0.03 -12.10
N ALA A 279 -22.74 -0.55 -10.90
CA ALA A 279 -21.37 -0.81 -10.41
C ALA A 279 -21.35 -2.22 -9.79
N GLU A 280 -20.36 -3.01 -10.15
CA GLU A 280 -20.16 -4.37 -9.64
C GLU A 280 -18.68 -4.72 -9.50
N LEU A 281 -18.36 -5.78 -8.76
CA LEU A 281 -17.03 -6.37 -8.64
C LEU A 281 -17.02 -7.76 -9.22
N CYS A 282 -16.13 -8.00 -10.18
CA CYS A 282 -15.89 -9.32 -10.76
C CYS A 282 -14.74 -9.97 -10.00
N SER A 283 -15.04 -10.93 -9.09
CA SER A 283 -14.05 -11.57 -8.23
C SER A 283 -13.08 -12.48 -9.01
N ALA A 284 -11.79 -12.36 -8.72
CA ALA A 284 -10.73 -13.21 -9.28
C ALA A 284 -10.64 -14.60 -8.61
N ALA A 285 -11.35 -14.84 -7.52
CA ALA A 285 -11.20 -16.05 -6.72
C ALA A 285 -11.32 -17.36 -7.52
N LYS A 286 -12.28 -17.41 -8.45
CA LYS A 286 -12.54 -18.59 -9.31
C LYS A 286 -12.06 -18.40 -10.75
N ALA A 287 -11.46 -17.25 -11.08
CA ALA A 287 -10.99 -17.00 -12.43
C ALA A 287 -9.77 -17.89 -12.76
N PRO A 288 -9.66 -18.42 -13.99
CA PRO A 288 -8.48 -19.13 -14.43
C PRO A 288 -7.30 -18.15 -14.62
N VAL A 289 -6.09 -18.66 -14.56
CA VAL A 289 -4.88 -17.92 -14.93
C VAL A 289 -4.84 -17.71 -16.44
N HIS A 290 -4.60 -16.48 -16.88
CA HIS A 290 -4.51 -16.12 -18.30
C HIS A 290 -3.25 -16.70 -18.94
N LYS A 291 -3.42 -17.73 -19.78
CA LYS A 291 -2.30 -18.55 -20.30
C LYS A 291 -1.28 -17.75 -21.12
N LYS A 292 -1.74 -16.87 -22.02
CA LYS A 292 -0.86 -16.05 -22.86
C LYS A 292 0.00 -15.09 -22.01
N LEU A 293 -0.61 -14.39 -21.06
CA LEU A 293 0.12 -13.49 -20.16
C LEU A 293 1.09 -14.23 -19.26
N ARG A 294 0.71 -15.41 -18.76
CA ARG A 294 1.63 -16.26 -18.00
C ARG A 294 2.90 -16.60 -18.81
N ALA A 295 2.75 -16.89 -20.08
CA ALA A 295 3.91 -17.14 -20.96
C ALA A 295 4.77 -15.90 -21.18
N ILE A 296 4.14 -14.73 -21.37
CA ILE A 296 4.84 -13.44 -21.53
C ILE A 296 5.68 -13.08 -20.28
N MET A 297 5.21 -13.45 -19.08
CA MET A 297 5.87 -13.12 -17.81
C MET A 297 6.78 -14.22 -17.28
N SER A 298 6.96 -15.34 -18.00
CA SER A 298 7.65 -16.51 -17.48
C SER A 298 9.12 -16.30 -17.13
N ASP A 299 9.82 -15.44 -17.88
CA ASP A 299 11.21 -15.07 -17.61
C ASP A 299 11.33 -14.31 -16.29
N VAL A 300 10.46 -13.30 -16.09
CA VAL A 300 10.43 -12.49 -14.85
C VAL A 300 10.11 -13.37 -13.64
N GLU A 301 9.13 -14.25 -13.76
CA GLU A 301 8.79 -15.19 -12.69
C GLU A 301 9.96 -16.13 -12.37
N THR A 302 10.61 -16.72 -13.38
CA THR A 302 11.74 -17.61 -13.18
C THR A 302 12.89 -16.92 -12.47
N ASP A 303 13.25 -15.72 -12.91
CA ASP A 303 14.33 -14.93 -12.32
C ASP A 303 14.00 -14.57 -10.86
N THR A 304 12.78 -14.08 -10.61
CA THR A 304 12.30 -13.73 -9.26
C THR A 304 12.34 -14.94 -8.33
N GLN A 305 11.83 -16.10 -8.78
CA GLN A 305 11.81 -17.31 -7.95
C GLN A 305 13.23 -17.83 -7.67
N THR A 306 14.16 -17.69 -8.61
CA THR A 306 15.57 -18.05 -8.43
C THR A 306 16.23 -17.17 -7.39
N TRP A 307 16.00 -15.86 -7.43
CA TRP A 307 16.48 -14.93 -6.42
C TRP A 307 15.90 -15.23 -5.04
N LEU A 308 14.61 -15.47 -4.97
CA LEU A 308 13.91 -15.77 -3.71
C LEU A 308 14.44 -17.03 -3.02
N ASP A 309 14.88 -18.02 -3.77
CA ASP A 309 15.36 -19.28 -3.20
C ASP A 309 16.87 -19.27 -2.87
N GLN A 310 17.55 -18.13 -3.03
CA GLN A 310 18.94 -18.00 -2.60
C GLN A 310 19.05 -18.19 -1.08
N PRO A 311 19.89 -19.14 -0.61
CA PRO A 311 20.13 -19.34 0.81
C PRO A 311 20.97 -18.18 1.37
N LEU A 312 20.60 -17.68 2.55
CA LEU A 312 21.27 -16.58 3.24
C LEU A 312 21.90 -17.00 4.57
N GLY A 313 21.26 -17.93 5.29
CA GLY A 313 21.73 -18.34 6.61
C GLY A 313 20.94 -19.50 7.19
N GLN A 314 21.28 -19.87 8.43
CA GLN A 314 20.64 -20.93 9.19
C GLN A 314 20.21 -20.45 10.57
N VAL A 315 19.12 -21.02 11.09
CA VAL A 315 18.61 -20.78 12.44
C VAL A 315 18.83 -22.01 13.29
N HIS A 316 19.48 -21.83 14.44
CA HIS A 316 19.42 -22.77 15.53
C HIS A 316 18.29 -22.38 16.49
N GLY A 317 17.34 -23.26 16.71
CA GLY A 317 16.12 -23.00 17.47
C GLY A 317 14.89 -22.78 16.57
N ASP A 318 13.89 -22.06 17.07
CA ASP A 318 12.62 -21.82 16.35
C ASP A 318 12.29 -20.33 16.29
N MET A 319 12.32 -19.78 15.08
CA MET A 319 11.90 -18.39 14.76
C MET A 319 10.56 -18.33 14.02
N ARG A 320 9.81 -19.42 13.93
CA ARG A 320 8.54 -19.45 13.20
C ARG A 320 7.45 -18.70 13.94
N ILE A 321 6.61 -18.05 13.16
CA ILE A 321 5.40 -17.39 13.63
C ILE A 321 4.20 -18.26 13.26
N ASN A 322 3.74 -19.09 14.20
CA ASN A 322 2.56 -19.93 14.01
C ASN A 322 1.25 -19.21 14.40
N ASN A 323 1.36 -18.17 15.20
CA ASN A 323 0.24 -17.34 15.63
C ASN A 323 0.67 -15.86 15.68
N PRO A 324 0.31 -15.05 14.68
CA PRO A 324 0.69 -13.64 14.62
C PRO A 324 0.16 -12.79 15.79
N PHE A 325 -1.02 -13.11 16.33
CA PHE A 325 -1.55 -12.41 17.49
C PHE A 325 -0.68 -12.69 18.73
N ARG A 326 -0.32 -13.95 18.94
CA ARG A 326 0.56 -14.33 20.05
C ARG A 326 1.95 -13.67 19.94
N ALA A 327 2.53 -13.63 18.74
CA ALA A 327 3.80 -12.96 18.48
C ALA A 327 3.77 -11.44 18.74
N ARG A 328 2.59 -10.83 18.85
CA ARG A 328 2.40 -9.42 19.25
C ARG A 328 2.13 -9.24 20.73
N VAL A 329 1.72 -10.27 21.43
CA VAL A 329 1.41 -10.25 22.89
C VAL A 329 2.61 -10.71 23.71
N GLU A 330 3.32 -11.69 23.17
CA GLU A 330 4.51 -12.30 23.76
C GLU A 330 5.71 -12.01 22.85
N GLU A 331 6.89 -11.99 23.39
CA GLU A 331 8.09 -11.82 22.60
C GLU A 331 8.29 -12.97 21.61
N SER A 332 8.76 -12.65 20.40
CA SER A 332 9.03 -13.58 19.32
C SER A 332 10.49 -13.50 18.90
N ALA A 333 11.17 -14.64 18.82
CA ALA A 333 12.57 -14.71 18.39
C ALA A 333 12.79 -14.09 16.99
N PHE A 334 11.79 -14.16 16.10
CA PHE A 334 11.84 -13.48 14.81
C PHE A 334 11.87 -11.95 14.98
N ILE A 335 11.00 -11.38 15.82
CA ILE A 335 10.94 -9.93 16.06
C ILE A 335 12.21 -9.45 16.77
N GLU A 336 12.69 -10.18 17.77
CA GLU A 336 13.97 -9.89 18.45
C GLU A 336 15.13 -9.88 17.44
N PHE A 337 15.17 -10.86 16.52
CA PHE A 337 16.19 -10.89 15.47
C PHE A 337 16.13 -9.66 14.58
N ILE A 338 14.96 -9.26 14.07
CA ILE A 338 14.80 -8.03 13.27
C ILE A 338 15.32 -6.81 14.01
N GLN A 339 15.01 -6.69 15.30
CA GLN A 339 15.48 -5.57 16.11
C GLN A 339 16.99 -5.61 16.35
N LYS A 340 17.60 -6.79 16.52
CA LYS A 340 19.06 -6.96 16.58
C LYS A 340 19.74 -6.49 15.30
N VAL A 341 19.19 -6.83 14.13
CA VAL A 341 19.69 -6.34 12.83
C VAL A 341 19.60 -4.82 12.76
N GLN A 342 18.48 -4.21 13.13
CA GLN A 342 18.32 -2.76 13.17
C GLN A 342 19.35 -2.09 14.09
N MET A 343 19.55 -2.61 15.28
CA MET A 343 20.53 -2.10 16.25
C MET A 343 21.97 -2.25 15.73
N ALA A 344 22.31 -3.40 15.15
CA ALA A 344 23.64 -3.64 14.56
C ALA A 344 23.94 -2.68 13.40
N ALA A 345 22.99 -2.50 12.49
CA ALA A 345 23.13 -1.63 11.31
C ALA A 345 23.30 -0.14 11.67
N THR A 346 22.85 0.28 12.87
CA THR A 346 22.84 1.68 13.28
C THR A 346 23.69 2.00 14.51
N GLY A 347 24.21 0.99 15.21
CA GLY A 347 24.97 1.16 16.44
C GLY A 347 24.14 1.65 17.63
N THR A 348 22.82 1.46 17.61
CA THR A 348 21.92 1.82 18.71
C THR A 348 21.72 0.68 19.67
N SER A 349 21.22 0.95 20.89
CA SER A 349 20.88 -0.06 21.89
C SER A 349 19.38 -0.19 22.12
N ILE A 350 18.56 0.62 21.45
CA ILE A 350 17.10 0.56 21.51
C ILE A 350 16.55 0.56 20.08
N SER A 351 15.64 -0.35 19.82
CA SER A 351 14.99 -0.52 18.52
C SER A 351 13.48 -0.65 18.68
N ALA A 352 12.73 -0.28 17.63
CA ALA A 352 11.32 -0.62 17.54
C ALA A 352 10.95 -1.09 16.14
N THR A 353 10.12 -2.12 16.07
CA THR A 353 9.56 -2.67 14.83
C THR A 353 8.18 -3.27 15.06
N ALA A 354 7.46 -3.53 13.96
CA ALA A 354 6.15 -4.16 13.99
C ALA A 354 6.18 -5.51 13.25
N LEU A 355 5.28 -6.42 13.64
CA LEU A 355 4.87 -7.52 12.78
C LEU A 355 3.80 -7.00 11.82
N PHE A 356 4.19 -6.69 10.58
CA PHE A 356 3.43 -5.85 9.65
C PHE A 356 2.07 -6.41 9.21
N ASN A 357 1.93 -7.74 9.17
CA ASN A 357 0.70 -8.42 8.75
C ASN A 357 0.50 -9.77 9.47
N ASP A 358 -0.55 -10.48 9.11
CA ASP A 358 -0.86 -11.82 9.64
C ASP A 358 -0.36 -12.95 8.72
N GLU A 359 0.30 -12.62 7.60
CA GLU A 359 0.84 -13.59 6.63
C GLU A 359 2.30 -13.95 6.94
N ALA A 360 2.95 -13.21 7.83
CA ALA A 360 4.34 -13.45 8.24
C ALA A 360 4.47 -14.82 8.93
N THR A 361 5.44 -15.60 8.47
CA THR A 361 5.70 -16.97 8.95
C THR A 361 6.92 -17.08 9.87
N GLY A 362 7.69 -16.00 10.00
CA GLY A 362 9.02 -16.04 10.62
C GLY A 362 10.01 -16.84 9.78
N PHE A 363 11.15 -17.20 10.34
CA PHE A 363 12.19 -17.96 9.67
C PHE A 363 12.15 -19.44 10.02
N GLY A 364 12.37 -20.29 8.99
CA GLY A 364 12.64 -21.72 9.16
C GLY A 364 14.10 -21.99 9.56
N SER A 365 14.48 -23.26 9.58
CA SER A 365 15.86 -23.66 9.92
C SER A 365 16.90 -23.19 8.89
N GLN A 366 16.51 -23.01 7.63
CA GLN A 366 17.33 -22.38 6.58
C GLN A 366 16.63 -21.15 6.09
N ILE A 367 17.32 -20.01 6.17
CA ILE A 367 16.79 -18.72 5.75
C ILE A 367 17.12 -18.51 4.27
N THR A 368 16.12 -18.17 3.50
CA THR A 368 16.26 -17.77 2.11
C THR A 368 15.84 -16.31 1.92
N MET A 369 16.20 -15.69 0.80
CA MET A 369 15.70 -14.36 0.46
C MET A 369 14.16 -14.32 0.46
N ARG A 370 13.51 -15.41 0.08
CA ARG A 370 12.04 -15.57 0.14
C ARG A 370 11.49 -15.28 1.54
N GLU A 371 12.08 -15.89 2.57
CA GLU A 371 11.63 -15.69 3.94
C GLU A 371 11.91 -14.26 4.41
N VAL A 372 13.02 -13.65 3.99
CA VAL A 372 13.32 -12.25 4.31
C VAL A 372 12.24 -11.33 3.75
N VAL A 373 12.03 -11.31 2.43
CA VAL A 373 11.12 -10.34 1.78
C VAL A 373 9.64 -10.63 2.00
N THR A 374 9.25 -11.85 2.35
CA THR A 374 7.85 -12.18 2.66
C THR A 374 7.49 -11.91 4.12
N ASN A 375 8.46 -11.85 5.01
CA ASN A 375 8.26 -11.49 6.40
C ASN A 375 8.48 -9.98 6.66
N TYR A 376 9.43 -9.35 5.96
CA TYR A 376 9.65 -7.90 6.00
C TYR A 376 9.22 -7.27 4.67
N ILE A 377 7.93 -6.97 4.55
CA ILE A 377 7.24 -6.67 3.29
C ILE A 377 7.37 -5.22 2.79
N TYR A 378 7.98 -4.33 3.59
CA TYR A 378 8.16 -2.93 3.22
C TYR A 378 9.64 -2.60 3.00
N PRO A 379 10.02 -1.94 1.91
CA PRO A 379 11.40 -1.53 1.64
C PRO A 379 11.77 -0.29 2.48
N ASN A 380 11.51 -0.35 3.80
CA ASN A 380 11.79 0.75 4.71
C ASN A 380 13.29 0.88 4.95
N SER A 381 13.80 2.10 4.85
CA SER A 381 15.07 2.52 5.44
C SER A 381 14.94 2.73 6.96
N LEU A 382 16.07 2.94 7.64
CA LEU A 382 16.13 3.14 9.07
C LEU A 382 16.54 4.57 9.42
N ALA A 383 15.93 5.13 10.46
CA ALA A 383 16.31 6.41 11.04
C ALA A 383 16.59 6.27 12.54
N VAL A 384 17.62 6.93 13.01
CA VAL A 384 17.96 7.04 14.43
C VAL A 384 17.52 8.40 14.96
N LEU A 385 16.67 8.35 15.99
CA LEU A 385 16.14 9.54 16.65
C LEU A 385 16.72 9.68 18.05
N ARG A 386 16.87 10.94 18.51
CA ARG A 386 17.04 11.25 19.93
C ARG A 386 15.70 11.56 20.54
N VAL A 387 15.29 10.74 21.51
CA VAL A 387 13.97 10.82 22.15
C VAL A 387 14.11 10.91 23.67
N SER A 388 13.13 11.54 24.30
CA SER A 388 13.05 11.56 25.76
C SER A 388 12.36 10.30 26.32
N GLY A 389 12.52 10.05 27.61
CA GLY A 389 11.75 9.00 28.31
C GLY A 389 10.24 9.26 28.25
N ALA A 390 9.83 10.52 28.25
CA ALA A 390 8.44 10.91 28.01
C ALA A 390 7.96 10.49 26.61
N ASP A 391 8.78 10.67 25.56
CA ASP A 391 8.46 10.24 24.20
C ASP A 391 8.32 8.71 24.10
N LEU A 392 9.24 7.94 24.72
CA LEU A 392 9.17 6.48 24.76
C LEU A 392 7.89 6.00 25.43
N ARG A 393 7.55 6.58 26.59
CA ARG A 393 6.28 6.26 27.27
C ARG A 393 5.08 6.59 26.43
N ALA A 394 5.07 7.75 25.78
CA ALA A 394 3.98 8.16 24.89
C ALA A 394 3.85 7.22 23.67
N ALA A 395 4.96 6.79 23.11
CA ALA A 395 4.97 5.84 21.99
C ALA A 395 4.42 4.46 22.39
N LEU A 396 4.80 3.95 23.56
CA LEU A 396 4.25 2.71 24.11
C LEU A 396 2.75 2.83 24.42
N GLU A 397 2.28 3.99 24.89
CA GLU A 397 0.83 4.25 25.07
C GLU A 397 0.07 4.27 23.74
N VAL A 398 0.70 4.73 22.64
CA VAL A 398 0.12 4.59 21.29
C VAL A 398 0.06 3.13 20.89
N SER A 399 1.16 2.38 21.06
CA SER A 399 1.20 0.92 20.80
C SER A 399 0.12 0.18 21.60
N ALA A 400 -0.07 0.51 22.87
CA ALA A 400 -1.07 -0.13 23.72
C ALA A 400 -2.53 0.05 23.26
N LYS A 401 -2.84 1.06 22.43
CA LYS A 401 -4.18 1.24 21.83
C LYS A 401 -4.54 0.14 20.83
N TYR A 402 -3.54 -0.59 20.32
CA TYR A 402 -3.74 -1.71 19.41
C TYR A 402 -4.57 -2.83 20.05
N PHE A 403 -4.49 -2.98 21.36
CA PHE A 403 -5.24 -3.99 22.11
C PHE A 403 -6.48 -3.42 22.78
N THR A 404 -7.46 -4.30 22.97
CA THR A 404 -8.65 -4.07 23.78
C THR A 404 -9.08 -5.38 24.43
N LEU A 405 -10.01 -5.30 25.36
CA LEU A 405 -10.64 -6.48 25.96
C LEU A 405 -12.01 -6.70 25.30
N ASP A 406 -12.37 -7.95 25.08
CA ASP A 406 -13.71 -8.32 24.61
C ASP A 406 -14.74 -8.37 25.76
N GLY A 407 -16.01 -8.75 25.45
CA GLY A 407 -17.07 -8.88 26.45
C GLY A 407 -16.83 -9.97 27.52
N HIS A 408 -15.84 -10.85 27.31
CA HIS A 408 -15.41 -11.91 28.24
C HIS A 408 -14.08 -11.59 28.92
N ASN A 409 -13.65 -10.33 28.87
CA ASN A 409 -12.37 -9.87 29.40
C ASN A 409 -11.16 -10.60 28.79
N GLN A 410 -11.23 -11.00 27.51
CA GLN A 410 -10.11 -11.59 26.79
C GLN A 410 -9.43 -10.54 25.93
N LEU A 411 -8.09 -10.64 25.85
CA LEU A 411 -7.28 -9.73 25.03
C LEU A 411 -7.54 -9.97 23.55
N MET A 412 -7.82 -8.89 22.81
CA MET A 412 -8.03 -8.93 21.37
C MET A 412 -7.46 -7.69 20.68
N VAL A 413 -7.28 -7.76 19.36
CA VAL A 413 -6.94 -6.58 18.55
C VAL A 413 -8.13 -5.62 18.55
N ASN A 414 -7.88 -4.35 18.79
CA ASN A 414 -8.90 -3.31 18.72
C ASN A 414 -9.47 -3.23 17.28
N PRO A 415 -10.79 -3.37 17.08
CA PRO A 415 -11.40 -3.38 15.75
C PRO A 415 -11.05 -2.18 14.85
N LYS A 416 -10.71 -1.04 15.44
CA LYS A 416 -10.25 0.15 14.70
C LYS A 416 -8.95 -0.09 13.90
N TYR A 417 -8.15 -1.08 14.28
CA TYR A 417 -6.94 -1.48 13.55
C TYR A 417 -7.20 -2.54 12.47
N LEU A 418 -8.41 -3.09 12.41
CA LEU A 418 -8.79 -4.13 11.46
C LEU A 418 -9.67 -3.61 10.32
N SER A 419 -10.41 -2.52 10.55
CA SER A 419 -11.32 -1.93 9.58
C SER A 419 -11.14 -0.40 9.53
N PRO A 420 -11.25 0.24 8.36
CA PRO A 420 -11.55 -0.33 7.02
C PRO A 420 -10.37 -1.05 6.35
N LYS A 421 -9.13 -0.80 6.80
CA LYS A 421 -7.88 -1.46 6.36
C LYS A 421 -7.17 -2.04 7.57
N LYS A 422 -6.62 -3.25 7.46
CA LYS A 422 -5.77 -3.83 8.50
C LYS A 422 -4.50 -3.00 8.66
N ARG A 423 -4.21 -2.57 9.90
CA ARG A 423 -3.09 -1.68 10.24
C ARG A 423 -2.21 -2.28 11.34
N HIS A 424 -1.85 -3.55 11.19
CA HIS A 424 -0.95 -4.25 12.11
C HIS A 424 0.42 -3.58 12.22
N TYR A 425 0.87 -2.93 11.13
CA TYR A 425 2.09 -2.13 11.06
C TYR A 425 2.09 -0.89 11.99
N ASN A 426 0.98 -0.56 12.63
CA ASN A 426 0.88 0.52 13.62
C ASN A 426 1.01 0.04 15.07
N TYR A 427 1.44 -1.20 15.29
CA TYR A 427 1.78 -1.72 16.61
C TYR A 427 3.27 -2.04 16.67
N ASP A 428 4.06 -1.17 17.29
CA ASP A 428 5.49 -1.35 17.46
C ASP A 428 5.78 -2.10 18.78
N MET A 429 6.71 -3.06 18.68
CA MET A 429 7.36 -3.76 19.78
C MET A 429 8.77 -3.22 19.92
N TYR A 430 9.27 -3.12 21.14
CA TYR A 430 10.54 -2.46 21.44
C TYR A 430 11.55 -3.46 22.00
N GLU A 431 12.82 -3.27 21.65
CA GLU A 431 13.98 -3.98 22.16
C GLU A 431 14.94 -3.01 22.85
N GLY A 432 15.69 -3.49 23.85
CA GLY A 432 16.64 -2.67 24.64
C GLY A 432 16.01 -1.91 25.80
N ILE A 433 14.71 -2.06 26.01
CA ILE A 433 13.97 -1.54 27.18
C ILE A 433 13.02 -2.64 27.72
N ASP A 434 12.78 -2.63 29.02
CA ASP A 434 11.79 -3.51 29.66
C ASP A 434 10.49 -2.76 29.90
N TYR A 435 9.34 -3.34 29.49
CA TYR A 435 8.06 -2.66 29.68
C TYR A 435 6.88 -3.62 29.87
N THR A 436 5.81 -3.10 30.52
CA THR A 436 4.55 -3.83 30.70
C THR A 436 3.39 -2.95 30.23
N LEU A 437 2.56 -3.49 29.34
CA LEU A 437 1.31 -2.91 28.89
C LEU A 437 0.14 -3.60 29.61
N ASP A 438 -0.55 -2.89 30.49
CA ASP A 438 -1.75 -3.36 31.20
C ASP A 438 -3.00 -2.83 30.50
N ILE A 439 -3.67 -3.70 29.74
CA ILE A 439 -4.82 -3.33 28.91
C ILE A 439 -6.10 -3.14 29.73
N SER A 440 -6.13 -3.60 30.99
CA SER A 440 -7.22 -3.29 31.92
C SER A 440 -7.28 -1.80 32.29
N LYS A 441 -6.16 -1.08 32.15
CA LYS A 441 -6.06 0.34 32.47
C LYS A 441 -6.64 1.22 31.35
N PRO A 442 -7.10 2.43 31.70
CA PRO A 442 -7.52 3.42 30.72
C PRO A 442 -6.39 3.75 29.73
N ILE A 443 -6.75 4.08 28.49
CA ILE A 443 -5.81 4.60 27.48
C ILE A 443 -5.06 5.81 28.05
N GLY A 444 -3.73 5.83 27.89
CA GLY A 444 -2.82 6.83 28.45
C GLY A 444 -2.28 6.48 29.85
N LYS A 445 -2.67 5.31 30.41
CA LYS A 445 -2.19 4.78 31.69
C LYS A 445 -1.86 3.30 31.62
N ARG A 446 -1.65 2.77 30.41
CA ARG A 446 -1.42 1.33 30.14
C ARG A 446 0.03 0.90 30.33
N VAL A 447 0.97 1.83 30.21
CA VAL A 447 2.40 1.56 30.48
C VAL A 447 2.63 1.60 31.98
N THR A 448 2.60 0.43 32.62
CA THR A 448 2.71 0.27 34.07
C THR A 448 4.13 0.08 34.54
N GLN A 449 5.00 -0.43 33.67
CA GLN A 449 6.44 -0.58 33.92
C GLN A 449 7.20 -0.08 32.69
N LEU A 450 8.30 0.63 32.91
CA LEU A 450 9.21 1.07 31.86
C LEU A 450 10.60 1.29 32.45
N SER A 451 11.57 0.49 32.01
CA SER A 451 12.96 0.56 32.48
C SER A 451 13.95 0.25 31.36
N CYS A 452 15.20 0.66 31.56
CA CYS A 452 16.32 0.38 30.68
C CYS A 452 17.50 -0.08 31.55
N LYS A 453 18.07 -1.27 31.25
CA LYS A 453 19.19 -1.84 32.01
C LYS A 453 18.93 -1.85 33.53
N GLY A 454 17.71 -2.17 33.93
CA GLY A 454 17.29 -2.25 35.33
C GLY A 454 16.97 -0.91 36.03
N HIS A 455 17.12 0.23 35.33
CA HIS A 455 16.79 1.55 35.86
C HIS A 455 15.46 2.05 35.29
N THR A 456 14.58 2.55 36.15
CA THR A 456 13.34 3.19 35.71
C THR A 456 13.65 4.35 34.77
N ILE A 457 12.94 4.43 33.66
CA ILE A 457 13.07 5.53 32.69
C ILE A 457 12.25 6.74 33.18
N GLU A 458 12.95 7.82 33.45
CA GLU A 458 12.36 9.10 33.83
C GLU A 458 12.02 9.94 32.59
N ALA A 459 11.10 10.90 32.74
CA ALA A 459 10.56 11.69 31.62
C ALA A 459 11.65 12.44 30.83
N ASN A 460 12.68 12.93 31.52
CA ASN A 460 13.76 13.73 30.94
C ASN A 460 14.99 12.91 30.51
N ASP A 461 15.00 11.61 30.70
CA ASP A 461 16.07 10.76 30.20
C ASP A 461 16.15 10.85 28.68
N SER A 462 17.35 10.68 28.11
CA SER A 462 17.58 10.80 26.68
C SER A 462 18.12 9.52 26.09
N PHE A 463 17.53 9.05 24.99
CA PHE A 463 17.85 7.80 24.35
C PHE A 463 18.04 7.97 22.83
N GLU A 464 18.92 7.18 22.23
CA GLU A 464 18.95 6.97 20.79
C GLU A 464 18.17 5.70 20.46
N ILE A 465 17.16 5.84 19.59
CA ILE A 465 16.31 4.74 19.16
C ILE A 465 16.33 4.62 17.63
N VAL A 466 16.43 3.40 17.12
CA VAL A 466 16.25 3.11 15.70
C VAL A 466 14.82 2.70 15.39
N LEU A 467 14.28 3.28 14.32
CA LEU A 467 12.93 3.03 13.80
C LEU A 467 12.99 2.94 12.27
N ASN A 468 12.01 2.31 11.63
CA ASN A 468 11.82 2.52 10.21
C ASN A 468 11.45 3.99 9.93
N LYS A 469 11.85 4.52 8.75
CA LYS A 469 11.68 5.94 8.38
C LYS A 469 10.22 6.38 8.45
N TYR A 470 9.27 5.57 8.00
CA TYR A 470 7.84 5.87 8.10
C TYR A 470 7.40 6.18 9.55
N ARG A 471 7.86 5.37 10.52
CA ARG A 471 7.57 5.62 11.95
C ARG A 471 8.32 6.82 12.47
N ALA A 472 9.56 7.00 12.07
CA ALA A 472 10.42 8.07 12.52
C ALA A 472 9.88 9.49 12.19
N VAL A 473 9.13 9.63 11.11
CA VAL A 473 8.43 10.89 10.74
C VAL A 473 7.03 11.03 11.34
N GLY A 474 6.65 10.16 12.29
CA GLY A 474 5.34 10.22 12.98
C GLY A 474 4.24 9.41 12.32
N GLY A 475 4.56 8.60 11.33
CA GLY A 475 3.61 7.71 10.66
C GLY A 475 2.85 6.81 11.64
N GLY A 476 1.58 6.47 11.33
CA GLY A 476 0.74 5.63 12.19
C GLY A 476 0.26 6.27 13.49
N HIS A 477 0.22 7.61 13.54
CA HIS A 477 -0.21 8.40 14.71
C HIS A 477 0.77 8.37 15.90
N TYR A 478 2.08 8.43 15.61
CA TYR A 478 3.14 8.59 16.62
C TYR A 478 3.70 10.03 16.61
N PRO A 479 2.95 11.05 17.10
CA PRO A 479 3.32 12.45 16.97
C PRO A 479 4.58 12.86 17.76
N MET A 480 5.05 11.98 18.68
CA MET A 480 6.29 12.20 19.43
C MET A 480 7.54 11.97 18.57
N PHE A 481 7.42 11.30 17.42
CA PHE A 481 8.51 11.10 16.47
C PHE A 481 8.39 12.13 15.34
N SER A 482 9.51 12.73 14.96
CA SER A 482 9.56 13.77 13.91
C SER A 482 10.98 13.92 13.37
N GLU A 483 11.12 14.45 12.17
CA GLU A 483 12.43 14.72 11.53
C GLU A 483 13.33 15.64 12.38
N SER A 484 12.76 16.54 13.17
CA SER A 484 13.54 17.39 14.06
C SER A 484 14.34 16.65 15.13
N LYS A 485 14.04 15.36 15.34
CA LYS A 485 14.74 14.47 16.28
C LYS A 485 15.73 13.54 15.62
N PHE A 486 15.90 13.60 14.28
CA PHE A 486 16.83 12.76 13.55
C PHE A 486 18.27 13.05 13.94
N ILE A 487 19.04 12.00 14.15
CA ILE A 487 20.49 12.04 14.36
C ILE A 487 21.21 11.59 13.08
N ARG A 488 20.77 10.46 12.52
CA ARG A 488 21.30 9.82 11.32
C ARG A 488 20.27 8.92 10.67
N GLU A 489 20.47 8.65 9.41
CA GLU A 489 19.67 7.74 8.61
C GLU A 489 20.56 6.66 7.99
N ASN A 490 20.05 5.43 7.90
CA ASN A 490 20.59 4.39 7.02
C ASN A 490 19.58 4.22 5.88
N THR A 491 19.99 4.51 4.65
CA THR A 491 19.13 4.53 3.48
C THR A 491 18.95 3.17 2.80
N GLU A 492 19.66 2.14 3.27
CA GLU A 492 19.52 0.78 2.77
C GLU A 492 18.18 0.19 3.18
N ALA A 493 17.57 -0.58 2.27
CA ALA A 493 16.33 -1.29 2.58
C ALA A 493 16.58 -2.35 3.66
N MET A 494 15.60 -2.53 4.56
CA MET A 494 15.75 -3.49 5.66
C MET A 494 15.96 -4.93 5.18
N SER A 495 15.41 -5.31 4.02
CA SER A 495 15.67 -6.63 3.40
C SER A 495 17.14 -6.83 3.03
N GLU A 496 17.84 -5.77 2.63
CA GLU A 496 19.28 -5.79 2.36
C GLU A 496 20.07 -5.88 3.65
N LEU A 497 19.75 -5.04 4.65
CA LEU A 497 20.39 -5.10 5.96
C LEU A 497 20.28 -6.48 6.62
N ILE A 498 19.13 -7.16 6.46
CA ILE A 498 18.97 -8.55 6.94
C ILE A 498 19.87 -9.50 6.15
N ALA A 499 19.94 -9.37 4.83
CA ALA A 499 20.77 -10.23 3.99
C ALA A 499 22.27 -10.04 4.32
N ASP A 500 22.74 -8.81 4.48
CA ASP A 500 24.11 -8.47 4.84
C ASP A 500 24.47 -8.95 6.25
N TYR A 501 23.55 -8.81 7.20
CA TYR A 501 23.74 -9.35 8.55
C TYR A 501 23.92 -10.87 8.52
N LEU A 502 23.09 -11.58 7.72
CA LEU A 502 23.18 -13.03 7.58
C LEU A 502 24.44 -13.49 6.82
N GLN A 503 24.99 -12.67 5.92
CA GLN A 503 26.30 -12.97 5.31
C GLN A 503 27.44 -12.92 6.35
N GLN A 504 27.36 -11.97 7.30
CA GLN A 504 28.34 -11.82 8.37
C GLN A 504 28.12 -12.84 9.49
N HIS A 505 26.86 -13.27 9.71
CA HIS A 505 26.44 -14.20 10.76
C HIS A 505 25.60 -15.32 10.13
N PRO A 506 26.22 -16.28 9.41
CA PRO A 506 25.49 -17.29 8.63
C PRO A 506 24.70 -18.29 9.50
N ILE A 507 24.97 -18.34 10.80
CA ILE A 507 24.26 -19.12 11.80
C ILE A 507 23.78 -18.16 12.87
N ILE A 508 22.47 -18.13 13.12
CA ILE A 508 21.85 -17.31 14.15
C ILE A 508 21.09 -18.16 15.16
N GLU A 509 21.11 -17.75 16.43
CA GLU A 509 20.37 -18.39 17.51
C GLU A 509 19.00 -17.74 17.67
N ALA A 510 17.96 -18.55 17.76
CA ALA A 510 16.62 -18.11 18.11
C ALA A 510 16.56 -17.83 19.63
N THR A 511 16.59 -16.56 19.98
CA THR A 511 16.55 -16.11 21.38
C THR A 511 15.34 -15.24 21.66
N VAL A 512 14.90 -15.22 22.92
CA VAL A 512 13.95 -14.28 23.49
C VAL A 512 14.43 -13.86 24.86
N ASN A 513 14.39 -12.58 25.17
CA ASN A 513 14.85 -12.06 26.47
C ASN A 513 13.69 -11.67 27.41
N ASN A 514 12.44 -11.76 26.92
CA ASN A 514 11.21 -11.47 27.67
C ASN A 514 11.15 -10.04 28.20
N ASN A 515 11.64 -9.09 27.42
CA ASN A 515 11.74 -7.68 27.80
C ASN A 515 10.37 -6.98 27.87
N PHE A 516 9.30 -7.57 27.35
CA PHE A 516 7.98 -6.97 27.45
C PHE A 516 6.86 -7.95 27.79
N LYS A 517 5.75 -7.40 28.30
CA LYS A 517 4.52 -8.13 28.62
C LYS A 517 3.30 -7.31 28.28
N VAL A 518 2.30 -7.96 27.68
CA VAL A 518 0.95 -7.40 27.50
C VAL A 518 0.02 -8.19 28.42
N ILE A 519 -0.54 -7.51 29.42
CA ILE A 519 -1.41 -8.11 30.44
C ILE A 519 -2.80 -7.48 30.44
N LYS A 520 -3.74 -8.14 31.15
CA LYS A 520 -5.13 -7.72 31.31
C LYS A 520 -5.57 -7.71 32.78
#